data_e3b13da431272699e4b8ac65c422f5cd
#
_entry.id   e3b13da431272699e4b8ac65c422f5cd
#
_cell.length_a   1.000
_cell.length_b   1.000
_cell.length_c   1.000
_cell.angle_alpha   90.00
_cell.angle_beta   90.00
_cell.angle_gamma   90.00
#
_symmetry.space_group_name_H-M   'P 1'
#
loop_
_entity.id
_entity.type
_entity.pdbx_description
1 polymer ?
#
loop_
_entity_poly.entity_id
_entity_poly.type
_entity_poly.pdbx_seq_one_letter_code
_entity_poly.pdbx_strand_id
1 'polypeptide(L)' 'MKTVIIEYAVIDPVTLINKIEKAFPGAMAIFTDIDEDYFELSVWCCNDLEMLEDVLAEYV' A
#
# COMPACT_ATOMS: atom_id res chain seq x y z
N MET A 1 -1.40 0.90 12.13
CA MET A 1 -1.21 1.50 10.79
C MET A 1 0.15 1.11 10.22
N LYS A 2 0.19 0.70 8.99
CA LYS A 2 1.42 0.42 8.24
C LYS A 2 1.61 1.49 7.18
N THR A 3 2.79 2.11 7.14
CA THR A 3 3.12 3.15 6.17
C THR A 3 4.38 2.77 5.41
N VAL A 4 4.35 2.87 4.09
CA VAL A 4 5.50 2.58 3.21
C VAL A 4 5.61 3.64 2.13
N ILE A 5 6.81 3.80 1.59
CA ILE A 5 7.09 4.70 0.47
C ILE A 5 7.38 3.86 -0.76
N ILE A 6 6.69 4.14 -1.85
CA ILE A 6 6.74 3.35 -3.08
C ILE A 6 6.95 4.25 -4.28
N GLU A 7 7.72 3.76 -5.25
CA GLU A 7 7.93 4.49 -6.49
C GLU A 7 6.73 4.35 -7.43
N TYR A 8 6.31 5.47 -8.03
CA TYR A 8 5.26 5.46 -9.04
C TYR A 8 5.59 4.56 -10.23
N ALA A 9 6.88 4.43 -10.56
CA ALA A 9 7.31 3.58 -11.67
C ALA A 9 7.06 2.09 -11.42
N VAL A 10 6.93 1.67 -10.15
CA VAL A 10 6.73 0.27 -9.78
C VAL A 10 5.27 -0.12 -9.88
N ILE A 11 4.37 0.71 -9.35
CA ILE A 11 2.94 0.45 -9.37
C ILE A 11 2.17 1.75 -9.17
N ASP A 12 1.01 1.85 -9.82
CA ASP A 12 0.06 2.93 -9.63
C ASP A 12 -0.59 2.82 -8.24
N PRO A 13 -0.70 3.91 -7.47
CA PRO A 13 -1.25 3.85 -6.12
C PRO A 13 -2.70 3.34 -6.07
N VAL A 14 -3.54 3.71 -7.01
CA VAL A 14 -4.94 3.24 -7.03
C VAL A 14 -4.99 1.73 -7.26
N THR A 15 -4.17 1.22 -8.15
CA THR A 15 -4.05 -0.22 -8.41
C THR A 15 -3.60 -0.97 -7.16
N LEU A 16 -2.61 -0.42 -6.45
CA LEU A 16 -2.11 -1.05 -5.22
C LEU A 16 -3.17 -1.05 -4.13
N ILE A 17 -3.88 0.07 -3.95
CA ILE A 17 -4.96 0.15 -2.96
C ILE A 17 -6.04 -0.90 -3.25
N ASN A 18 -6.44 -1.04 -4.50
CA ASN A 18 -7.43 -2.04 -4.90
C ASN A 18 -6.95 -3.47 -4.60
N LYS A 19 -5.68 -3.76 -4.82
CA LYS A 19 -5.10 -5.07 -4.49
C LYS A 19 -5.14 -5.35 -2.99
N ILE A 20 -4.80 -4.34 -2.19
CA ILE A 20 -4.80 -4.47 -0.73
C ILE A 20 -6.21 -4.69 -0.20
N GLU A 21 -7.17 -3.89 -0.64
CA GLU A 21 -8.55 -4.00 -0.20
C GLU A 21 -9.18 -5.34 -0.60
N LYS A 22 -8.78 -5.87 -1.75
CA LYS A 22 -9.25 -7.17 -2.22
C LYS A 22 -8.62 -8.34 -1.44
N ALA A 23 -7.32 -8.23 -1.13
CA ALA A 23 -6.61 -9.27 -0.39
C ALA A 23 -6.95 -9.27 1.10
N PHE A 24 -7.27 -8.10 1.67
CA PHE A 24 -7.57 -7.93 3.09
C PHE A 24 -8.92 -7.22 3.25
N PRO A 25 -10.04 -7.96 3.13
CA PRO A 25 -11.37 -7.37 3.27
C PRO A 25 -11.51 -6.64 4.61
N GLY A 26 -12.00 -5.40 4.56
CA GLY A 26 -12.12 -4.56 5.74
C GLY A 26 -10.92 -3.65 5.99
N ALA A 27 -9.78 -3.88 5.35
CA ALA A 27 -8.66 -2.97 5.43
C ALA A 27 -8.96 -1.69 4.66
N MET A 28 -8.39 -0.58 5.13
CA MET A 28 -8.50 0.72 4.49
C MET A 28 -7.12 1.19 4.10
N ALA A 29 -6.98 1.71 2.88
CA ALA A 29 -5.71 2.22 2.40
C ALA A 29 -5.90 3.55 1.70
N ILE A 30 -4.96 4.47 1.95
CA ILE A 30 -4.89 5.75 1.23
C ILE A 30 -3.46 5.99 0.79
N PHE A 31 -3.29 6.87 -0.19
CA PHE A 31 -1.95 7.30 -0.57
C PHE A 31 -1.83 8.81 -0.49
N THR A 32 -0.61 9.28 -0.27
CA THR A 32 -0.26 10.70 -0.27
C THR A 32 0.89 10.89 -1.26
N ASP A 33 0.72 11.83 -2.18
CA ASP A 33 1.77 12.18 -3.12
C ASP A 33 2.93 12.85 -2.38
N ILE A 34 4.15 12.38 -2.60
CA ILE A 34 5.35 12.97 -2.00
C ILE A 34 6.04 13.88 -3.03
N ASP A 35 6.35 13.33 -4.20
CA ASP A 35 6.97 14.06 -5.30
C ASP A 35 6.67 13.34 -6.62
N GLU A 36 7.39 13.67 -7.68
CA GLU A 36 7.16 13.07 -9.01
C GLU A 36 7.47 11.57 -9.05
N ASP A 37 8.32 11.09 -8.16
CA ASP A 37 8.82 9.71 -8.20
C ASP A 37 8.20 8.80 -7.15
N TYR A 38 7.69 9.34 -6.04
CA TYR A 38 7.29 8.56 -4.88
C TYR A 38 5.91 8.95 -4.34
N PHE A 39 5.23 7.97 -3.77
CA PHE A 39 4.04 8.20 -2.96
C PHE A 39 4.15 7.42 -1.65
N GLU A 40 3.44 7.90 -0.62
CA GLU A 40 3.35 7.23 0.67
C GLU A 40 2.02 6.50 0.74
N LEU A 41 2.07 5.21 1.06
CA LEU A 41 0.87 4.41 1.25
C LEU A 41 0.69 4.13 2.74
N SER A 42 -0.52 4.36 3.23
CA SER A 42 -0.90 4.06 4.61
C SER A 42 -2.07 3.08 4.62
N VAL A 43 -1.96 2.02 5.43
CA VAL A 43 -2.98 0.97 5.53
C VAL A 43 -3.43 0.84 6.97
N TRP A 44 -4.74 0.83 7.20
CA TRP A 44 -5.37 0.64 8.51
C TRP A 44 -6.28 -0.58 8.50
N CYS A 45 -6.64 -1.03 9.70
CA CYS A 45 -7.63 -2.10 9.89
C CYS A 45 -7.25 -3.40 9.18
N CYS A 46 -5.95 -3.66 9.04
CA CYS A 46 -5.48 -4.93 8.49
C CYS A 46 -5.24 -5.90 9.65
N ASN A 47 -5.89 -7.06 9.57
CA ASN A 47 -5.80 -8.09 10.61
C ASN A 47 -4.52 -8.92 10.54
N ASP A 48 -3.85 -8.92 9.40
CA ASP A 48 -2.64 -9.72 9.18
C ASP A 48 -1.52 -8.82 8.66
N LEU A 49 -0.84 -8.15 9.59
CA LEU A 49 0.25 -7.23 9.27
C LEU A 49 1.45 -7.95 8.65
N GLU A 50 1.70 -9.18 9.06
CA GLU A 50 2.82 -9.96 8.53
C GLU A 50 2.61 -10.27 7.05
N MET A 51 1.40 -10.71 6.68
CA MET A 51 1.06 -10.95 5.29
C MET A 51 1.04 -9.67 4.48
N LEU A 52 0.58 -8.58 5.07
CA LEU A 52 0.61 -7.26 4.44
C LEU A 52 2.05 -6.84 4.12
N GLU A 53 2.98 -7.04 5.03
CA GLU A 53 4.39 -6.75 4.81
C GLU A 53 4.95 -7.58 3.66
N ASP A 54 4.59 -8.86 3.56
CA ASP A 54 5.01 -9.72 2.46
C ASP A 54 4.48 -9.21 1.11
N VAL A 55 3.23 -8.79 1.07
CA VAL A 55 2.63 -8.22 -0.15
C VAL A 55 3.33 -6.93 -0.56
N LEU A 56 3.56 -6.04 0.40
CA LEU A 56 4.20 -4.75 0.13
C LEU A 56 5.68 -4.87 -0.22
N ALA A 57 6.36 -5.91 0.24
CA ALA A 57 7.77 -6.14 -0.05
C ALA A 57 8.06 -6.26 -1.55
N GLU A 58 7.08 -6.61 -2.36
CA GLU A 58 7.23 -6.68 -3.82
C GLU A 58 7.42 -5.29 -4.45
N TYR A 59 7.00 -4.25 -3.75
CA TYR A 59 6.94 -2.89 -4.30
C TYR A 59 7.91 -1.90 -3.67
N VAL A 60 8.53 -2.27 -2.57
CA VAL A 60 9.46 -1.37 -1.86
C VAL A 60 10.92 -1.74 -2.08
#